data_97da944c2d219ddddac9944e77a81779
#
_entry.id   97da944c2d219ddddac9944e77a81779
#
_cell.length_a   1.000
_cell.length_b   1.000
_cell.length_c   1.000
_cell.angle_alpha   90.00
_cell.angle_beta   90.00
_cell.angle_gamma   90.00
#
_symmetry.space_group_name_H-M   'P 1'
#
loop_
_entity.id
_entity.type
_entity.pdbx_description
1 polymer ?
#
loop_
_entity_poly.entity_id
_entity_poly.type
_entity_poly.pdbx_seq_one_letter_code
_entity_poly.pdbx_strand_id
1 'polypeptide(L)'
;MRSLSWVCLAATLCSSAVHAGGVGLGATRMIYSADAKQSTLQVRNTHAQASFLIQSWMENANGKRTQDFVITPPLYVLKPATESVVKIIFNGKSLPQDRESLYWITVKAIPQQTKNSAGNSLQFASANRIKVFYRPASLPNNANEASQKITGEYSAGKVVLSNPTPWFITTINLKVDGKAVKPVMLPPKSSTTLEETFSRATSLTFQTINDYGAWTPVTRAPLKRK
;
A
#
# COMPACT_ATOMS: atom_id res chain seq x y z
N MET A 1 4.36 -42.17 -36.23
CA MET A 1 3.72 -41.39 -35.12
C MET A 1 4.69 -41.05 -33.99
N ARG A 2 5.90 -41.60 -33.88
CA ARG A 2 6.88 -41.32 -32.78
C ARG A 2 7.71 -40.04 -32.98
N SER A 3 7.87 -39.54 -34.20
CA SER A 3 8.62 -38.31 -34.51
C SER A 3 7.86 -37.00 -34.18
N LEU A 4 6.53 -37.02 -34.22
CA LEU A 4 5.71 -35.85 -33.94
C LEU A 4 5.70 -35.48 -32.43
N SER A 5 5.84 -36.46 -31.54
CA SER A 5 5.92 -36.28 -30.09
C SER A 5 7.21 -35.57 -29.64
N TRP A 6 8.32 -35.75 -30.33
CA TRP A 6 9.60 -35.10 -30.03
C TRP A 6 9.61 -33.63 -30.45
N VAL A 7 8.90 -33.28 -31.53
CA VAL A 7 8.78 -31.89 -32.00
C VAL A 7 7.94 -31.06 -31.03
N CYS A 8 6.84 -31.63 -30.47
CA CYS A 8 6.05 -30.95 -29.47
C CYS A 8 6.78 -30.74 -28.14
N LEU A 9 7.64 -31.66 -27.73
CA LEU A 9 8.44 -31.52 -26.50
C LEU A 9 9.55 -30.46 -26.66
N ALA A 10 10.12 -30.29 -27.85
CA ALA A 10 11.14 -29.28 -28.13
C ALA A 10 10.53 -27.85 -28.19
N ALA A 11 9.28 -27.70 -28.63
CA ALA A 11 8.59 -26.41 -28.70
C ALA A 11 8.24 -25.84 -27.33
N THR A 12 8.05 -26.65 -26.29
CA THR A 12 7.76 -26.20 -24.92
C THR A 12 8.99 -25.68 -24.16
N LEU A 13 10.22 -25.96 -24.64
CA LEU A 13 11.46 -25.48 -24.02
C LEU A 13 11.86 -24.05 -24.47
N CYS A 14 11.19 -23.47 -25.46
CA CYS A 14 11.44 -22.11 -25.98
C CYS A 14 10.56 -21.03 -25.33
N SER A 15 10.04 -21.23 -24.10
CA SER A 15 9.42 -20.15 -23.37
C SER A 15 10.48 -19.14 -22.92
N SER A 16 10.73 -18.14 -23.77
CA SER A 16 11.55 -16.98 -23.41
C SER A 16 10.96 -16.35 -22.15
N ALA A 17 11.75 -16.32 -21.07
CA ALA A 17 11.38 -15.63 -19.86
C ALA A 17 11.19 -14.13 -20.19
N VAL A 18 9.95 -13.68 -20.27
CA VAL A 18 9.63 -12.26 -20.44
C VAL A 18 10.01 -11.55 -19.14
N HIS A 19 11.13 -10.86 -19.14
CA HIS A 19 11.57 -10.02 -18.03
C HIS A 19 10.85 -8.68 -18.10
N ALA A 20 9.75 -8.54 -17.36
CA ALA A 20 9.12 -7.26 -17.15
C ALA A 20 9.97 -6.46 -16.14
N GLY A 21 10.77 -5.52 -16.64
CA GLY A 21 11.54 -4.61 -15.81
C GLY A 21 10.80 -3.30 -15.51
N GLY A 22 11.04 -2.71 -14.35
CA GLY A 22 10.43 -1.45 -13.95
C GLY A 22 10.93 -0.94 -12.61
N VAL A 23 10.34 0.13 -12.11
CA VAL A 23 10.67 0.71 -10.81
C VAL A 23 9.67 0.26 -9.76
N GLY A 24 10.18 -0.35 -8.70
CA GLY A 24 9.42 -0.82 -7.55
C GLY A 24 9.89 -0.20 -6.23
N LEU A 25 9.06 -0.32 -5.20
CA LEU A 25 9.39 0.09 -3.84
C LEU A 25 9.67 -1.14 -2.97
N GLY A 26 10.57 -1.01 -2.00
CA GLY A 26 10.91 -2.07 -1.05
C GLY A 26 9.84 -2.30 0.03
N ALA A 27 8.74 -1.52 0.02
CA ALA A 27 7.67 -1.65 0.98
C ALA A 27 6.31 -1.32 0.33
N THR A 28 5.24 -1.92 0.85
CA THR A 28 3.84 -1.63 0.45
C THR A 28 3.20 -0.57 1.34
N ARG A 29 3.80 -0.27 2.47
CA ARG A 29 3.46 0.77 3.44
C ARG A 29 4.66 1.13 4.29
N MET A 30 4.61 2.24 4.97
CA MET A 30 5.68 2.69 5.86
C MET A 30 5.09 3.11 7.21
N ILE A 31 5.76 2.72 8.28
CA ILE A 31 5.54 3.26 9.62
C ILE A 31 6.65 4.27 9.89
N TYR A 32 6.29 5.52 10.11
CA TYR A 32 7.20 6.57 10.56
C TYR A 32 7.01 6.74 12.06
N SER A 33 7.97 6.26 12.85
CA SER A 33 7.95 6.45 14.31
C SER A 33 8.29 7.90 14.67
N ALA A 34 7.53 8.50 15.56
CA ALA A 34 7.70 9.92 15.93
C ALA A 34 9.03 10.22 16.63
N ASP A 35 9.65 9.21 17.27
CA ASP A 35 10.95 9.29 17.91
C ASP A 35 12.13 9.06 16.92
N ALA A 36 11.84 8.60 15.71
CA ALA A 36 12.86 8.38 14.70
C ALA A 36 13.29 9.72 14.06
N LYS A 37 14.59 9.95 13.99
CA LYS A 37 15.13 11.13 13.30
C LYS A 37 14.83 11.13 11.81
N GLN A 38 14.75 9.96 11.19
CA GLN A 38 14.42 9.75 9.78
C GLN A 38 13.89 8.33 9.56
N SER A 39 13.20 8.14 8.45
CA SER A 39 12.86 6.83 7.90
C SER A 39 13.39 6.70 6.49
N THR A 40 13.50 5.48 5.96
CA THR A 40 14.06 5.23 4.63
C THR A 40 13.12 4.36 3.80
N LEU A 41 13.06 4.63 2.50
CA LEU A 41 12.34 3.84 1.52
C LEU A 41 13.27 3.42 0.41
N GLN A 42 13.39 2.11 0.20
CA GLN A 42 14.16 1.56 -0.91
C GLN A 42 13.36 1.69 -2.22
N VAL A 43 14.05 2.14 -3.27
CA VAL A 43 13.53 2.24 -4.63
C VAL A 43 14.43 1.42 -5.54
N ARG A 44 13.88 0.43 -6.23
CA ARG A 44 14.62 -0.52 -7.06
C ARG A 44 14.23 -0.36 -8.52
N ASN A 45 15.21 -0.32 -9.40
CA ASN A 45 15.03 -0.43 -10.84
C ASN A 45 15.42 -1.85 -11.28
N THR A 46 14.46 -2.66 -11.69
CA THR A 46 14.68 -4.02 -12.18
C THR A 46 14.88 -4.09 -13.69
N HIS A 47 14.77 -2.95 -14.40
CA HIS A 47 15.00 -2.90 -15.84
C HIS A 47 16.51 -3.01 -16.15
N ALA A 48 16.88 -3.95 -17.03
CA ALA A 48 18.29 -4.26 -17.31
C ALA A 48 19.05 -3.14 -18.04
N GLN A 49 18.37 -2.27 -18.80
CA GLN A 49 19.01 -1.29 -19.69
C GLN A 49 18.49 0.14 -19.53
N ALA A 50 17.27 0.32 -18.99
CA ALA A 50 16.66 1.65 -18.89
C ALA A 50 16.95 2.36 -17.57
N SER A 51 17.36 3.62 -17.65
CA SER A 51 17.41 4.53 -16.51
C SER A 51 16.07 5.26 -16.35
N PHE A 52 15.74 5.61 -15.11
CA PHE A 52 14.54 6.39 -14.79
C PHE A 52 14.89 7.63 -13.99
N LEU A 53 14.26 8.75 -14.31
CA LEU A 53 14.24 9.91 -13.45
C LEU A 53 13.19 9.66 -12.36
N ILE A 54 13.63 9.58 -11.11
CA ILE A 54 12.77 9.35 -9.95
C ILE A 54 12.42 10.69 -9.34
N GLN A 55 11.13 10.92 -9.14
CA GLN A 55 10.59 12.07 -8.43
C GLN A 55 9.74 11.58 -7.27
N SER A 56 10.04 12.05 -6.04
CA SER A 56 9.34 11.64 -4.82
C SER A 56 8.73 12.84 -4.10
N TRP A 57 7.53 12.67 -3.54
CA TRP A 57 6.86 13.69 -2.74
C TRP A 57 5.92 13.07 -1.72
N MET A 58 5.61 13.85 -0.68
CA MET A 58 4.61 13.48 0.31
C MET A 58 3.27 14.18 0.06
N GLU A 59 2.19 13.50 0.44
CA GLU A 59 0.83 14.00 0.43
C GLU A 59 0.18 13.75 1.79
N ASN A 60 -0.70 14.64 2.22
CA ASN A 60 -1.51 14.45 3.42
C ASN A 60 -2.65 13.44 3.18
N ALA A 61 -3.45 13.16 4.20
CA ALA A 61 -4.57 12.23 4.12
C ALA A 61 -5.56 12.54 2.98
N ASN A 62 -5.70 13.81 2.61
CA ASN A 62 -6.60 14.28 1.54
C ASN A 62 -5.96 14.24 0.14
N GLY A 63 -4.76 13.68 0.00
CA GLY A 63 -4.04 13.60 -1.27
C GLY A 63 -3.43 14.91 -1.77
N LYS A 64 -3.38 15.95 -0.94
CA LYS A 64 -2.70 17.20 -1.26
C LYS A 64 -1.23 17.13 -0.86
N ARG A 65 -0.33 17.63 -1.73
CA ARG A 65 1.09 17.75 -1.40
C ARG A 65 1.28 18.50 -0.09
N THR A 66 2.20 18.02 0.76
CA THR A 66 2.52 18.61 2.06
C THR A 66 4.03 18.84 2.19
N GLN A 67 4.40 19.81 3.03
CA GLN A 67 5.76 20.09 3.43
C GLN A 67 6.08 19.56 4.85
N ASP A 68 5.17 18.80 5.45
CA ASP A 68 5.37 18.19 6.77
C ASP A 68 6.52 17.18 6.77
N PHE A 69 6.97 16.76 5.58
CA PHE A 69 8.11 15.86 5.42
C PHE A 69 9.08 16.41 4.39
N VAL A 70 10.37 16.28 4.68
CA VAL A 70 11.46 16.49 3.74
C VAL A 70 11.92 15.15 3.20
N ILE A 71 12.01 15.05 1.87
CA ILE A 71 12.48 13.86 1.14
C ILE A 71 13.83 14.15 0.51
N THR A 72 14.80 13.25 0.70
CA THR A 72 16.15 13.42 0.14
C THR A 72 16.67 12.12 -0.46
N PRO A 73 17.11 12.09 -1.73
CA PRO A 73 16.91 13.13 -2.75
C PRO A 73 15.46 13.15 -3.27
N PRO A 74 14.87 14.35 -3.55
CA PRO A 74 13.49 14.43 -4.09
C PRO A 74 13.44 14.12 -5.59
N LEU A 75 14.56 14.27 -6.29
CA LEU A 75 14.74 14.04 -7.71
C LEU A 75 16.13 13.47 -7.99
N TYR A 76 16.21 12.34 -8.69
CA TYR A 76 17.48 11.72 -9.06
C TYR A 76 17.32 10.71 -10.20
N VAL A 77 18.43 10.34 -10.83
CA VAL A 77 18.47 9.30 -11.87
C VAL A 77 18.79 7.97 -11.22
N LEU A 78 17.90 6.98 -11.39
CA LEU A 78 18.08 5.60 -10.99
C LEU A 78 18.55 4.77 -12.19
N LYS A 79 19.78 4.28 -12.14
CA LYS A 79 20.43 3.53 -13.21
C LYS A 79 19.79 2.15 -13.42
N PRO A 80 20.05 1.48 -14.56
CA PRO A 80 19.59 0.11 -14.80
C PRO A 80 20.09 -0.85 -13.72
N ALA A 81 19.25 -1.82 -13.35
CA ALA A 81 19.57 -2.88 -12.40
C ALA A 81 20.20 -2.39 -11.08
N THR A 82 19.81 -1.19 -10.61
CA THR A 82 20.31 -0.60 -9.35
C THR A 82 19.19 -0.30 -8.37
N GLU A 83 19.61 -0.10 -7.12
CA GLU A 83 18.75 0.30 -6.03
C GLU A 83 19.24 1.62 -5.44
N SER A 84 18.34 2.38 -4.86
CA SER A 84 18.60 3.62 -4.15
C SER A 84 17.71 3.72 -2.93
N VAL A 85 18.08 4.59 -2.00
CA VAL A 85 17.33 4.84 -0.78
C VAL A 85 16.90 6.29 -0.74
N VAL A 86 15.61 6.51 -0.50
CA VAL A 86 15.04 7.82 -0.25
C VAL A 86 14.90 8.00 1.26
N LYS A 87 15.50 9.04 1.81
CA LYS A 87 15.36 9.43 3.23
C LYS A 87 14.16 10.34 3.40
N ILE A 88 13.42 10.13 4.47
CA ILE A 88 12.20 10.85 4.80
C ILE A 88 12.34 11.35 6.22
N ILE A 89 12.20 12.66 6.41
CA ILE A 89 12.35 13.35 7.70
C ILE A 89 11.08 14.15 7.96
N PHE A 90 10.46 13.91 9.12
CA PHE A 90 9.32 14.71 9.55
C PHE A 90 9.80 16.11 10.02
N ASN A 91 9.19 17.15 9.47
CA ASN A 91 9.46 18.55 9.78
C ASN A 91 8.18 19.34 9.99
N GLY A 92 7.07 18.65 10.18
CA GLY A 92 5.75 19.24 10.33
C GLY A 92 5.47 19.76 11.74
N LYS A 93 4.26 20.29 11.89
CA LYS A 93 3.74 20.70 13.19
C LYS A 93 3.40 19.47 14.04
N SER A 94 3.21 19.68 15.34
CA SER A 94 2.74 18.63 16.25
C SER A 94 1.46 17.98 15.75
N LEU A 95 1.48 16.66 15.68
CA LEU A 95 0.35 15.81 15.29
C LEU A 95 -0.33 15.23 16.55
N PRO A 96 -1.58 14.70 16.44
CA PRO A 96 -2.23 14.01 17.54
C PRO A 96 -1.31 12.93 18.13
N GLN A 97 -1.17 12.92 19.46
CA GLN A 97 -0.27 11.99 20.16
C GLN A 97 -1.01 10.74 20.65
N ASP A 98 -2.33 10.70 20.49
CA ASP A 98 -3.21 9.62 20.95
C ASP A 98 -3.61 8.63 19.84
N ARG A 99 -3.12 8.85 18.61
CA ARG A 99 -3.44 8.04 17.42
C ARG A 99 -2.47 8.26 16.28
N GLU A 100 -2.45 7.36 15.31
CA GLU A 100 -1.73 7.52 14.06
C GLU A 100 -2.31 8.63 13.18
N SER A 101 -1.43 9.26 12.37
CA SER A 101 -1.80 10.17 11.29
C SER A 101 -1.41 9.59 9.94
N LEU A 102 -2.31 9.72 8.94
CA LEU A 102 -2.11 9.18 7.60
C LEU A 102 -1.47 10.20 6.67
N TYR A 103 -0.44 9.73 5.98
CA TYR A 103 0.19 10.38 4.84
C TYR A 103 0.36 9.39 3.69
N TRP A 104 0.77 9.91 2.55
CA TRP A 104 1.11 9.12 1.39
C TRP A 104 2.46 9.56 0.86
N ILE A 105 3.29 8.61 0.46
CA ILE A 105 4.46 8.88 -0.36
C ILE A 105 4.20 8.40 -1.77
N THR A 106 4.45 9.28 -2.74
CA THR A 106 4.39 8.95 -4.16
C THR A 106 5.79 9.01 -4.75
N VAL A 107 6.18 7.94 -5.44
CA VAL A 107 7.44 7.82 -6.17
C VAL A 107 7.11 7.61 -7.63
N LYS A 108 7.39 8.62 -8.46
CA LYS A 108 7.16 8.63 -9.90
C LYS A 108 8.45 8.26 -10.63
N ALA A 109 8.36 7.30 -11.52
CA ALA A 109 9.45 6.89 -12.40
C ALA A 109 9.15 7.35 -13.83
N ILE A 110 10.02 8.21 -14.35
CA ILE A 110 9.92 8.80 -15.69
C ILE A 110 11.03 8.19 -16.53
N PRO A 111 10.71 7.41 -17.58
CA PRO A 111 11.72 6.80 -18.43
C PRO A 111 12.49 7.85 -19.23
N GLN A 112 13.74 7.55 -19.55
CA GLN A 112 14.57 8.40 -20.40
C GLN A 112 14.02 8.44 -21.83
N GLN A 113 13.96 9.61 -22.44
CA GLN A 113 13.63 9.74 -23.86
C GLN A 113 14.77 9.22 -24.73
N THR A 114 14.46 8.37 -25.69
CA THR A 114 15.39 7.99 -26.75
C THR A 114 15.38 9.06 -27.83
N LYS A 115 16.56 9.63 -28.14
CA LYS A 115 16.70 10.73 -29.12
C LYS A 115 16.31 10.36 -30.57
N ASN A 116 16.07 9.08 -30.87
CA ASN A 116 15.87 8.57 -32.24
C ASN A 116 14.40 8.23 -32.58
N SER A 117 13.42 8.72 -31.83
CA SER A 117 12.01 8.53 -32.21
C SER A 117 11.64 9.54 -33.30
N ALA A 118 12.04 9.27 -34.55
CA ALA A 118 11.44 9.90 -35.70
C ALA A 118 10.00 9.39 -35.83
N GLY A 119 9.02 10.15 -35.31
CA GLY A 119 7.61 9.80 -35.33
C GLY A 119 6.91 10.04 -33.98
N ASN A 120 5.60 9.84 -33.94
CA ASN A 120 4.79 9.98 -32.74
C ASN A 120 5.16 8.85 -31.74
N SER A 121 5.82 9.19 -30.64
CA SER A 121 6.13 8.25 -29.55
C SER A 121 5.25 8.52 -28.33
N LEU A 122 4.67 7.47 -27.75
CA LEU A 122 3.94 7.55 -26.50
C LEU A 122 4.83 7.08 -25.35
N GLN A 123 5.04 7.93 -24.36
CA GLN A 123 5.86 7.62 -23.19
C GLN A 123 5.00 7.55 -21.94
N PHE A 124 5.10 6.44 -21.20
CA PHE A 124 4.39 6.24 -19.94
C PHE A 124 5.34 6.45 -18.76
N ALA A 125 4.93 7.28 -17.82
CA ALA A 125 5.55 7.37 -16.50
C ALA A 125 4.71 6.58 -15.49
N SER A 126 5.32 5.69 -14.74
CA SER A 126 4.66 4.97 -13.64
C SER A 126 4.80 5.74 -12.32
N ALA A 127 3.80 5.61 -11.46
CA ALA A 127 3.86 6.17 -10.10
C ALA A 127 3.39 5.12 -9.09
N ASN A 128 4.25 4.84 -8.11
CA ASN A 128 3.93 4.01 -6.95
C ASN A 128 3.53 4.92 -5.80
N ARG A 129 2.36 4.70 -5.21
CA ARG A 129 1.84 5.47 -4.08
C ARG A 129 1.53 4.53 -2.93
N ILE A 130 2.21 4.70 -1.79
CA ILE A 130 2.03 3.88 -0.61
C ILE A 130 1.65 4.73 0.60
N LYS A 131 1.00 4.10 1.58
CA LYS A 131 0.61 4.73 2.84
C LYS A 131 1.82 4.94 3.73
N VAL A 132 1.87 6.09 4.42
CA VAL A 132 2.82 6.38 5.49
C VAL A 132 2.00 6.69 6.74
N PHE A 133 2.18 5.90 7.78
CA PHE A 133 1.54 6.11 9.08
C PHE A 133 2.55 6.76 10.02
N TYR A 134 2.32 8.04 10.34
CA TYR A 134 3.06 8.69 11.42
C TYR A 134 2.53 8.15 12.74
N ARG A 135 3.40 7.48 13.49
CA ARG A 135 3.06 6.80 14.75
C ARG A 135 3.71 7.50 15.92
N PRO A 136 2.93 8.14 16.80
CA PRO A 136 3.43 8.68 18.06
C PRO A 136 4.12 7.61 18.92
N ALA A 137 5.23 7.97 19.56
CA ALA A 137 5.98 7.08 20.44
C ALA A 137 5.20 6.69 21.72
N SER A 138 4.19 7.48 22.07
CA SER A 138 3.28 7.20 23.22
C SER A 138 2.31 6.04 22.99
N LEU A 139 2.14 5.59 21.73
CA LEU A 139 1.22 4.48 21.45
C LEU A 139 1.80 3.13 21.90
N PRO A 140 0.96 2.21 22.41
CA PRO A 140 1.39 0.86 22.79
C PRO A 140 1.98 0.10 21.60
N ASN A 141 2.91 -0.82 21.85
CA ASN A 141 3.55 -1.62 20.79
C ASN A 141 2.75 -2.90 20.46
N ASN A 142 1.44 -2.78 20.26
CA ASN A 142 0.56 -3.92 19.96
C ASN A 142 -0.37 -3.67 18.76
N ALA A 143 0.11 -2.93 17.75
CA ALA A 143 -0.64 -2.64 16.52
C ALA A 143 -1.15 -3.92 15.81
N ASN A 144 -0.39 -5.02 15.87
CA ASN A 144 -0.77 -6.29 15.23
C ASN A 144 -2.02 -6.95 15.86
N GLU A 145 -2.36 -6.62 17.11
CA GLU A 145 -3.54 -7.12 17.81
C GLU A 145 -4.79 -6.24 17.56
N ALA A 146 -4.61 -5.09 16.95
CA ALA A 146 -5.66 -4.10 16.77
C ALA A 146 -6.88 -4.65 16.01
N SER A 147 -6.67 -5.57 15.07
CA SER A 147 -7.75 -6.20 14.30
C SER A 147 -8.76 -6.94 15.19
N GLN A 148 -8.32 -7.48 16.33
CA GLN A 148 -9.17 -8.23 17.27
C GLN A 148 -10.15 -7.32 18.04
N LYS A 149 -9.90 -6.02 18.07
CA LYS A 149 -10.74 -5.02 18.75
C LYS A 149 -11.81 -4.39 17.85
N ILE A 150 -11.81 -4.73 16.56
CA ILE A 150 -12.82 -4.25 15.62
C ILE A 150 -14.16 -4.89 15.92
N THR A 151 -15.21 -4.10 15.93
CA THR A 151 -16.59 -4.55 16.08
C THR A 151 -17.45 -4.08 14.91
N GLY A 152 -18.54 -4.77 14.65
CA GLY A 152 -19.54 -4.41 13.67
C GLY A 152 -20.90 -4.14 14.32
N GLU A 153 -21.67 -3.26 13.71
CA GLU A 153 -23.08 -3.03 14.03
C GLU A 153 -23.89 -3.09 12.73
N TYR A 154 -24.98 -3.86 12.73
CA TYR A 154 -25.93 -3.92 11.63
C TYR A 154 -27.22 -3.20 12.01
N SER A 155 -27.60 -2.20 11.22
CA SER A 155 -28.82 -1.42 11.41
C SER A 155 -29.33 -0.89 10.06
N ALA A 156 -30.64 -0.93 9.85
CA ALA A 156 -31.31 -0.38 8.66
C ALA A 156 -30.63 -0.76 7.32
N GLY A 157 -30.23 -2.02 7.19
CA GLY A 157 -29.59 -2.52 5.95
C GLY A 157 -28.12 -2.16 5.78
N LYS A 158 -27.49 -1.49 6.73
CA LYS A 158 -26.10 -1.09 6.71
C LYS A 158 -25.27 -1.78 7.81
N VAL A 159 -24.02 -2.04 7.49
CA VAL A 159 -23.03 -2.52 8.46
C VAL A 159 -22.04 -1.39 8.71
N VAL A 160 -21.86 -1.05 9.98
CA VAL A 160 -20.90 -0.07 10.46
C VAL A 160 -19.78 -0.79 11.20
N LEU A 161 -18.54 -0.58 10.79
CA LEU A 161 -17.35 -1.11 11.46
C LEU A 161 -16.78 -0.05 12.40
N SER A 162 -16.55 -0.41 13.66
CA SER A 162 -15.94 0.46 14.65
C SER A 162 -14.51 0.04 14.95
N ASN A 163 -13.60 1.00 14.85
CA ASN A 163 -12.20 0.87 15.21
C ASN A 163 -11.90 1.69 16.47
N PRO A 164 -11.95 1.11 17.67
CA PRO A 164 -11.64 1.82 18.91
C PRO A 164 -10.15 2.04 19.14
N THR A 165 -9.29 1.46 18.29
CA THR A 165 -7.83 1.45 18.45
C THR A 165 -7.19 2.74 17.94
N PRO A 166 -5.96 3.07 18.37
CA PRO A 166 -5.25 4.24 17.87
C PRO A 166 -4.58 4.05 16.50
N TRP A 167 -4.69 2.89 15.86
CA TRP A 167 -4.03 2.57 14.58
C TRP A 167 -5.02 2.56 13.41
N PHE A 168 -4.52 2.89 12.22
CA PHE A 168 -5.24 2.64 10.98
C PHE A 168 -5.25 1.15 10.67
N ILE A 169 -6.41 0.60 10.39
CA ILE A 169 -6.58 -0.81 10.05
C ILE A 169 -7.09 -0.92 8.62
N THR A 170 -6.33 -1.59 7.75
CA THR A 170 -6.76 -1.86 6.38
C THR A 170 -7.28 -3.29 6.31
N THR A 171 -8.58 -3.44 6.07
CA THR A 171 -9.19 -4.76 5.87
C THR A 171 -8.97 -5.27 4.46
N ILE A 172 -8.83 -6.59 4.33
CA ILE A 172 -8.84 -7.34 3.08
C ILE A 172 -9.69 -8.58 3.28
N ASN A 173 -10.14 -9.21 2.20
CA ASN A 173 -11.00 -10.39 2.25
C ASN A 173 -12.19 -10.20 3.21
N LEU A 174 -12.72 -8.97 3.24
CA LEU A 174 -13.86 -8.60 4.06
C LEU A 174 -15.12 -9.33 3.56
N LYS A 175 -15.84 -9.99 4.48
CA LYS A 175 -17.06 -10.71 4.16
C LYS A 175 -18.12 -10.45 5.22
N VAL A 176 -19.35 -10.24 4.77
CA VAL A 176 -20.57 -10.22 5.60
C VAL A 176 -21.42 -11.41 5.18
N ASP A 177 -21.74 -12.31 6.12
CA ASP A 177 -22.45 -13.59 5.88
C ASP A 177 -21.85 -14.39 4.71
N GLY A 178 -20.51 -14.43 4.61
CA GLY A 178 -19.77 -15.13 3.55
C GLY A 178 -19.69 -14.38 2.21
N LYS A 179 -20.50 -13.34 1.99
CA LYS A 179 -20.47 -12.52 0.78
C LYS A 179 -19.29 -11.53 0.84
N ALA A 180 -18.47 -11.53 -0.21
CA ALA A 180 -17.34 -10.60 -0.32
C ALA A 180 -17.83 -9.15 -0.42
N VAL A 181 -17.13 -8.26 0.30
CA VAL A 181 -17.36 -6.83 0.40
C VAL A 181 -16.07 -6.10 0.05
N LYS A 182 -16.18 -4.89 -0.47
CA LYS A 182 -15.03 -4.06 -0.81
C LYS A 182 -14.13 -3.83 0.41
N PRO A 183 -12.80 -4.00 0.28
CA PRO A 183 -11.87 -3.67 1.34
C PRO A 183 -11.99 -2.21 1.79
N VAL A 184 -11.89 -1.97 3.10
CA VAL A 184 -11.96 -0.63 3.67
C VAL A 184 -10.75 -0.36 4.57
N MET A 185 -10.38 0.90 4.69
CA MET A 185 -9.45 1.36 5.71
C MET A 185 -10.24 2.04 6.83
N LEU A 186 -10.07 1.52 8.05
CA LEU A 186 -10.69 2.02 9.26
C LEU A 186 -9.75 3.01 9.94
N PRO A 187 -10.08 4.32 9.98
CA PRO A 187 -9.28 5.29 10.72
C PRO A 187 -9.29 4.99 12.23
N PRO A 188 -8.27 5.45 12.97
CA PRO A 188 -8.21 5.25 14.41
C PRO A 188 -9.36 5.95 15.15
N LYS A 189 -9.87 5.30 16.21
CA LYS A 189 -10.93 5.83 17.10
C LYS A 189 -12.15 6.32 16.34
N SER A 190 -12.57 5.60 15.31
CA SER A 190 -13.68 6.02 14.45
C SER A 190 -14.51 4.82 13.96
N SER A 191 -15.62 5.13 13.29
CA SER A 191 -16.49 4.16 12.65
C SER A 191 -16.59 4.42 11.15
N THR A 192 -16.72 3.36 10.36
CA THR A 192 -16.84 3.39 8.90
C THR A 192 -18.04 2.56 8.48
N THR A 193 -18.97 3.17 7.73
CA THR A 193 -20.13 2.47 7.16
C THR A 193 -19.72 1.82 5.85
N LEU A 194 -20.07 0.53 5.67
CA LEU A 194 -19.86 -0.16 4.40
C LEU A 194 -20.80 0.41 3.31
N GLU A 195 -20.27 0.51 2.09
CA GLU A 195 -21.03 1.05 0.95
C GLU A 195 -22.23 0.15 0.58
N GLU A 196 -22.05 -1.16 0.74
CA GLU A 196 -23.06 -2.17 0.40
C GLU A 196 -24.26 -2.13 1.36
N THR A 197 -25.39 -2.64 0.85
CA THR A 197 -26.62 -2.85 1.63
C THR A 197 -26.85 -4.35 1.80
N PHE A 198 -27.38 -4.73 2.96
CA PHE A 198 -27.62 -6.10 3.35
C PHE A 198 -29.08 -6.24 3.82
N SER A 199 -29.78 -7.27 3.34
CA SER A 199 -31.11 -7.66 3.88
C SER A 199 -30.99 -8.22 5.29
N ARG A 200 -29.83 -8.83 5.58
CA ARG A 200 -29.45 -9.41 6.87
C ARG A 200 -27.94 -9.37 7.02
N ALA A 201 -27.45 -9.23 8.24
CA ALA A 201 -26.04 -9.42 8.57
C ALA A 201 -25.92 -10.07 9.96
N THR A 202 -25.22 -11.21 10.02
CA THR A 202 -25.06 -12.02 11.25
C THR A 202 -23.61 -12.39 11.51
N SER A 203 -22.77 -12.38 10.49
CA SER A 203 -21.35 -12.68 10.64
C SER A 203 -20.49 -11.69 9.86
N LEU A 204 -19.35 -11.36 10.44
CA LEU A 204 -18.36 -10.45 9.90
C LEU A 204 -16.98 -11.07 10.01
N THR A 205 -16.32 -11.29 8.88
CA THR A 205 -14.96 -11.84 8.84
C THR A 205 -14.09 -11.02 7.93
N PHE A 206 -12.82 -10.86 8.27
CA PHE A 206 -11.83 -10.17 7.46
C PHE A 206 -10.41 -10.60 7.84
N GLN A 207 -9.47 -10.24 7.01
CA GLN A 207 -8.04 -10.19 7.32
C GLN A 207 -7.60 -8.74 7.30
N THR A 208 -6.45 -8.44 7.85
CA THR A 208 -5.85 -7.10 7.79
C THR A 208 -4.44 -7.17 7.23
N ILE A 209 -3.92 -6.02 6.85
CA ILE A 209 -2.52 -5.91 6.43
C ILE A 209 -1.73 -5.31 7.59
N ASN A 210 -0.74 -6.04 8.10
CA ASN A 210 0.12 -5.61 9.20
C ASN A 210 1.15 -4.56 8.78
N ASP A 211 1.98 -4.10 9.72
CA ASP A 211 3.01 -3.07 9.49
C ASP A 211 4.04 -3.46 8.42
N TYR A 212 4.29 -4.76 8.25
CA TYR A 212 5.23 -5.32 7.26
C TYR A 212 4.60 -5.56 5.88
N GLY A 213 3.29 -5.29 5.73
CA GLY A 213 2.56 -5.54 4.49
C GLY A 213 2.06 -6.97 4.33
N ALA A 214 2.22 -7.83 5.32
CA ALA A 214 1.72 -9.20 5.30
C ALA A 214 0.25 -9.26 5.73
N TRP A 215 -0.47 -10.29 5.27
CA TRP A 215 -1.84 -10.57 5.65
C TRP A 215 -1.88 -11.24 7.02
N THR A 216 -2.77 -10.76 7.89
CA THR A 216 -3.02 -11.40 9.19
C THR A 216 -3.91 -12.63 9.04
N PRO A 217 -3.97 -13.51 10.04
CA PRO A 217 -5.01 -14.55 10.10
C PRO A 217 -6.42 -13.95 10.00
N VAL A 218 -7.38 -14.78 9.60
CA VAL A 218 -8.80 -14.37 9.52
C VAL A 218 -9.31 -14.03 10.91
N THR A 219 -9.84 -12.81 11.05
CA THR A 219 -10.51 -12.33 12.25
C THR A 219 -12.03 -12.43 12.05
N ARG A 220 -12.75 -12.97 13.03
CA ARG A 220 -14.20 -12.90 13.14
C ARG A 220 -14.53 -11.80 14.15
N ALA A 221 -15.09 -10.70 13.69
CA ALA A 221 -15.49 -9.62 14.56
C ALA A 221 -16.91 -9.83 15.12
N PRO A 222 -17.18 -9.42 16.37
CA PRO A 222 -18.53 -9.33 16.89
C PRO A 222 -19.40 -8.42 16.00
N LEU A 223 -20.58 -8.91 15.61
CA LEU A 223 -21.57 -8.15 14.84
C LEU A 223 -22.85 -8.07 15.67
N LYS A 224 -23.15 -6.86 16.15
CA LYS A 224 -24.37 -6.58 16.89
C LYS A 224 -25.48 -6.13 15.94
N ARG A 225 -26.72 -6.52 16.24
CA ARG A 225 -27.91 -6.04 15.56
C ARG A 225 -28.58 -4.98 16.45
N LYS A 226 -28.87 -3.84 15.84
CA LYS A 226 -29.61 -2.76 16.50
C LYS A 226 -31.00 -2.64 15.92
#